data_cc336954e1eed0ed138b24f6174d7067
#
_entry.id   cc336954e1eed0ed138b24f6174d7067
#
_cell.length_a   1.000
_cell.length_b   1.000
_cell.length_c   1.000
_cell.angle_alpha   90.00
_cell.angle_beta   90.00
_cell.angle_gamma   90.00
#
_symmetry.space_group_name_H-M   'P 1'
#
loop_
_entity.id
_entity.type
_entity.pdbx_description
1 polymer ?
#
loop_
_entity_poly.entity_id
_entity_poly.type
_entity_poly.pdbx_seq_one_letter_code
_entity_poly.pdbx_strand_id
1 'polypeptide(L)'
;MNGVQRNGGFTLLEVMVALLIISTSLVYVAGSIGQAVDTAFTMRERTYASWIAQNRITELRLAGVIPEAGESSGEVDYANTAWEWTAEISETGIENLFKVDVSVSYAGTDNRLHKVTGFIGEPIVPGQSNLIWNAGQADRGERQ
;
A
#
# COMPACT_ATOMS: atom_id res chain seq x y z
N MET A 1 -74.32 6.03 13.54
CA MET A 1 -73.65 6.25 12.24
C MET A 1 -72.43 5.33 12.19
N ASN A 2 -72.55 4.18 11.52
CA ASN A 2 -71.49 3.17 11.44
C ASN A 2 -70.65 3.51 10.20
N GLY A 3 -69.42 3.96 10.42
CA GLY A 3 -68.44 4.15 9.34
C GLY A 3 -68.02 2.80 8.78
N VAL A 4 -68.37 2.53 7.51
CA VAL A 4 -67.89 1.39 6.76
C VAL A 4 -66.39 1.53 6.52
N GLN A 5 -65.57 0.76 7.23
CA GLN A 5 -64.15 0.65 6.93
C GLN A 5 -63.98 -0.03 5.56
N ARG A 6 -63.54 0.71 4.55
CA ARG A 6 -63.18 0.18 3.24
C ARG A 6 -61.85 -0.55 3.40
N ASN A 7 -61.87 -1.87 3.50
CA ASN A 7 -60.69 -2.70 3.40
C ASN A 7 -60.22 -2.64 1.93
N GLY A 8 -59.27 -1.74 1.66
CA GLY A 8 -58.53 -1.70 0.36
C GLY A 8 -57.55 -2.85 0.28
N GLY A 9 -57.81 -3.85 -0.54
CA GLY A 9 -56.85 -4.87 -0.86
C GLY A 9 -55.80 -4.34 -1.86
N PHE A 10 -54.58 -4.85 -1.80
CA PHE A 10 -53.55 -4.56 -2.79
C PHE A 10 -53.95 -4.96 -4.18
N THR A 11 -53.64 -4.10 -5.16
CA THR A 11 -53.88 -4.43 -6.58
C THR A 11 -52.75 -5.33 -7.10
N LEU A 12 -53.05 -6.18 -8.09
CA LEU A 12 -52.07 -7.02 -8.75
C LEU A 12 -50.93 -6.17 -9.33
N LEU A 13 -51.27 -5.02 -9.91
CA LEU A 13 -50.28 -4.07 -10.46
C LEU A 13 -49.31 -3.57 -9.39
N GLU A 14 -49.77 -3.24 -8.21
CA GLU A 14 -48.96 -2.76 -7.10
C GLU A 14 -47.93 -3.80 -6.64
N VAL A 15 -48.36 -5.06 -6.55
CA VAL A 15 -47.46 -6.18 -6.24
C VAL A 15 -46.42 -6.38 -7.33
N MET A 16 -46.79 -6.28 -8.60
CA MET A 16 -45.84 -6.38 -9.72
C MET A 16 -44.82 -5.26 -9.71
N VAL A 17 -45.23 -4.02 -9.46
CA VAL A 17 -44.32 -2.88 -9.33
C VAL A 17 -43.40 -3.04 -8.13
N ALA A 18 -43.90 -3.46 -6.98
CA ALA A 18 -43.09 -3.73 -5.81
C ALA A 18 -42.03 -4.81 -6.06
N LEU A 19 -42.38 -5.91 -6.70
CA LEU A 19 -41.46 -6.98 -7.05
C LEU A 19 -40.39 -6.50 -8.04
N LEU A 20 -40.75 -5.67 -9.01
CA LEU A 20 -39.80 -5.09 -9.96
C LEU A 20 -38.78 -4.20 -9.23
N ILE A 21 -39.21 -3.35 -8.30
CA ILE A 21 -38.33 -2.48 -7.49
C ILE A 21 -37.40 -3.33 -6.62
N ILE A 22 -37.94 -4.36 -5.95
CA ILE A 22 -37.14 -5.24 -5.09
C ILE A 22 -36.11 -6.00 -5.94
N SER A 23 -36.50 -6.56 -7.08
CA SER A 23 -35.60 -7.32 -7.95
C SER A 23 -34.45 -6.48 -8.47
N THR A 24 -34.74 -5.27 -8.96
CA THR A 24 -33.69 -4.34 -9.44
C THR A 24 -32.75 -3.88 -8.31
N SER A 25 -33.30 -3.65 -7.14
CA SER A 25 -32.49 -3.27 -5.96
C SER A 25 -31.55 -4.39 -5.53
N LEU A 26 -31.99 -5.64 -5.54
CA LEU A 26 -31.15 -6.81 -5.21
C LEU A 26 -29.97 -6.98 -6.18
N VAL A 27 -30.23 -6.82 -7.48
CA VAL A 27 -29.15 -6.88 -8.49
C VAL A 27 -28.11 -5.78 -8.25
N TYR A 28 -28.55 -4.57 -7.93
CA TYR A 28 -27.64 -3.45 -7.65
C TYR A 28 -26.79 -3.69 -6.40
N VAL A 29 -27.40 -4.17 -5.32
CA VAL A 29 -26.70 -4.52 -4.07
C VAL A 29 -25.69 -5.63 -4.31
N ALA A 30 -26.06 -6.69 -5.03
CA ALA A 30 -25.14 -7.79 -5.34
C ALA A 30 -23.92 -7.30 -6.13
N GLY A 31 -24.12 -6.42 -7.12
CA GLY A 31 -23.03 -5.81 -7.89
C GLY A 31 -22.10 -4.96 -7.04
N SER A 32 -22.63 -4.17 -6.10
CA SER A 32 -21.82 -3.33 -5.22
C SER A 32 -20.97 -4.14 -4.24
N ILE A 33 -21.46 -5.28 -3.77
CA ILE A 33 -20.68 -6.21 -2.94
C ILE A 33 -19.51 -6.79 -3.73
N GLY A 34 -19.73 -7.21 -4.99
CA GLY A 34 -18.67 -7.71 -5.87
C GLY A 34 -17.53 -6.69 -6.02
N GLN A 35 -17.86 -5.43 -6.34
CA GLN A 35 -16.87 -4.36 -6.45
C GLN A 35 -16.10 -4.11 -5.15
N ALA A 36 -16.75 -4.18 -4.00
CA ALA A 36 -16.09 -4.02 -2.72
C ALA A 36 -15.07 -5.14 -2.45
N VAL A 37 -15.41 -6.38 -2.81
CA VAL A 37 -14.51 -7.53 -2.70
C VAL A 37 -13.29 -7.37 -3.62
N ASP A 38 -13.49 -7.03 -4.89
CA ASP A 38 -12.40 -6.82 -5.85
C ASP A 38 -11.46 -5.69 -5.41
N THR A 39 -12.03 -4.61 -4.88
CA THR A 39 -11.25 -3.50 -4.32
C THR A 39 -10.41 -3.96 -3.12
N ALA A 40 -10.99 -4.75 -2.22
CA ALA A 40 -10.26 -5.27 -1.06
C ALA A 40 -9.11 -6.19 -1.46
N PHE A 41 -9.28 -7.04 -2.47
CA PHE A 41 -8.21 -7.87 -3.03
C PHE A 41 -7.08 -7.00 -3.61
N THR A 42 -7.41 -6.03 -4.45
CA THR A 42 -6.42 -5.13 -5.06
C THR A 42 -5.64 -4.34 -3.99
N MET A 43 -6.32 -3.83 -2.96
CA MET A 43 -5.66 -3.12 -1.86
C MET A 43 -4.70 -4.03 -1.08
N ARG A 44 -5.09 -5.28 -0.83
CA ARG A 44 -4.24 -6.26 -0.15
C ARG A 44 -2.97 -6.54 -0.94
N GLU A 45 -3.08 -6.75 -2.25
CA GLU A 45 -1.94 -7.00 -3.13
C GLU A 45 -0.97 -5.82 -3.19
N ARG A 46 -1.49 -4.61 -3.30
CA ARG A 46 -0.69 -3.38 -3.24
C ARG A 46 0.00 -3.20 -1.89
N THR A 47 -0.64 -3.63 -0.80
CA THR A 47 -0.04 -3.59 0.53
C THR A 47 1.14 -4.55 0.63
N TYR A 48 1.00 -5.79 0.12
CA TYR A 48 2.10 -6.75 0.09
C TYR A 48 3.26 -6.26 -0.78
N ALA A 49 2.98 -5.76 -1.97
CA ALA A 49 3.99 -5.17 -2.84
C ALA A 49 4.70 -3.98 -2.17
N SER A 50 3.97 -3.13 -1.45
CA SER A 50 4.54 -2.01 -0.68
C SER A 50 5.48 -2.50 0.42
N TRP A 51 5.12 -3.55 1.17
CA TRP A 51 5.97 -4.12 2.22
C TRP A 51 7.25 -4.73 1.65
N ILE A 52 7.15 -5.48 0.56
CA ILE A 52 8.32 -6.05 -0.13
C ILE A 52 9.27 -4.93 -0.56
N ALA A 53 8.74 -3.87 -1.20
CA ALA A 53 9.56 -2.74 -1.65
C ALA A 53 10.23 -2.00 -0.48
N GLN A 54 9.51 -1.74 0.62
CA GLN A 54 10.04 -1.08 1.81
C GLN A 54 11.11 -1.92 2.52
N ASN A 55 10.90 -3.25 2.61
CA ASN A 55 11.89 -4.16 3.15
C ASN A 55 13.17 -4.11 2.33
N ARG A 56 13.07 -4.06 1.01
CA ARG A 56 14.25 -3.97 0.12
C ARG A 56 15.04 -2.69 0.32
N ILE A 57 14.34 -1.55 0.41
CA ILE A 57 14.99 -0.26 0.73
C ILE A 57 15.66 -0.31 2.11
N THR A 58 15.02 -0.95 3.08
CA THR A 58 15.57 -1.09 4.44
C THR A 58 16.80 -1.99 4.45
N GLU A 59 16.80 -3.10 3.74
CA GLU A 59 17.97 -3.97 3.59
C GLU A 59 19.15 -3.22 2.99
N LEU A 60 18.93 -2.43 1.92
CA LEU A 60 19.97 -1.60 1.31
C LEU A 60 20.53 -0.57 2.29
N ARG A 61 19.69 0.05 3.12
CA ARG A 61 20.13 0.98 4.18
C ARG A 61 20.94 0.30 5.27
N LEU A 62 20.54 -0.90 5.68
CA LEU A 62 21.21 -1.66 6.75
C LEU A 62 22.53 -2.26 6.28
N ALA A 63 22.73 -2.44 4.98
CA ALA A 63 24.00 -2.89 4.43
C ALA A 63 25.16 -1.93 4.73
N GLY A 64 24.85 -0.66 5.06
CA GLY A 64 25.84 0.32 5.49
C GLY A 64 26.88 0.69 4.43
N VAL A 65 26.63 0.33 3.18
CA VAL A 65 27.48 0.61 2.02
C VAL A 65 26.76 1.63 1.16
N ILE A 66 27.49 2.63 0.68
CA ILE A 66 26.96 3.56 -0.33
C ILE A 66 26.69 2.74 -1.61
N PRO A 67 25.45 2.68 -2.09
CA PRO A 67 25.15 1.88 -3.27
C PRO A 67 25.72 2.53 -4.53
N GLU A 68 26.14 1.73 -5.48
CA GLU A 68 26.47 2.22 -6.81
C GLU A 68 25.19 2.40 -7.63
N ALA A 69 25.21 3.37 -8.56
CA ALA A 69 24.11 3.55 -9.50
C ALA A 69 23.98 2.31 -10.39
N GLY A 70 22.77 1.82 -10.57
CA GLY A 70 22.50 0.62 -11.33
C GLY A 70 21.14 0.03 -11.04
N GLU A 71 20.89 -1.14 -11.64
CA GLU A 71 19.65 -1.88 -11.47
C GLU A 71 19.95 -3.27 -10.87
N SER A 72 19.12 -3.68 -9.93
CA SER A 72 19.14 -5.04 -9.37
C SER A 72 17.71 -5.56 -9.27
N SER A 73 17.53 -6.85 -9.52
CA SER A 73 16.24 -7.52 -9.46
C SER A 73 16.35 -8.85 -8.74
N GLY A 74 15.20 -9.36 -8.30
CA GLY A 74 15.13 -10.68 -7.69
C GLY A 74 13.70 -11.08 -7.39
N GLU A 75 13.55 -12.31 -6.92
CA GLU A 75 12.25 -12.88 -6.57
C GLU A 75 12.15 -13.07 -5.05
N VAL A 76 10.93 -13.04 -4.55
CA VAL A 76 10.60 -13.34 -3.16
C VAL A 76 9.22 -13.98 -3.05
N ASP A 77 9.14 -15.05 -2.27
CA ASP A 77 7.86 -15.67 -1.93
C ASP A 77 7.26 -14.98 -0.70
N TYR A 78 6.08 -14.39 -0.88
CA TYR A 78 5.35 -13.74 0.20
C TYR A 78 3.85 -13.98 0.08
N ALA A 79 3.19 -14.32 1.19
CA ALA A 79 1.75 -14.62 1.25
C ALA A 79 1.29 -15.68 0.22
N ASN A 80 2.06 -16.75 0.03
CA ASN A 80 1.85 -17.84 -0.93
C ASN A 80 1.82 -17.38 -2.41
N THR A 81 2.50 -16.30 -2.72
CA THR A 81 2.61 -15.75 -4.08
C THR A 81 4.07 -15.39 -4.33
N ALA A 82 4.57 -15.73 -5.52
CA ALA A 82 5.89 -15.33 -5.98
C ALA A 82 5.84 -13.91 -6.53
N TRP A 83 6.71 -13.06 -6.02
CA TRP A 83 6.83 -11.65 -6.39
C TRP A 83 8.19 -11.39 -6.99
N GLU A 84 8.21 -10.54 -7.99
CA GLU A 84 9.44 -10.02 -8.58
C GLU A 84 9.61 -8.55 -8.17
N TRP A 85 10.81 -8.19 -7.76
CA TRP A 85 11.15 -6.81 -7.41
C TRP A 85 12.32 -6.35 -8.28
N THR A 86 12.29 -5.08 -8.66
CA THR A 86 13.36 -4.39 -9.37
C THR A 86 13.70 -3.11 -8.63
N ALA A 87 14.96 -2.96 -8.24
CA ALA A 87 15.48 -1.76 -7.60
C ALA A 87 16.38 -1.01 -8.57
N GLU A 88 16.02 0.22 -8.89
CA GLU A 88 16.76 1.16 -9.70
C GLU A 88 17.41 2.22 -8.80
N ILE A 89 18.74 2.29 -8.80
CA ILE A 89 19.53 3.22 -8.00
C ILE A 89 20.10 4.30 -8.91
N SER A 90 19.81 5.55 -8.61
CA SER A 90 20.25 6.71 -9.39
C SER A 90 20.85 7.79 -8.50
N GLU A 91 21.80 8.53 -9.05
CA GLU A 91 22.38 9.69 -8.39
C GLU A 91 21.39 10.85 -8.32
N THR A 92 21.41 11.61 -7.23
CA THR A 92 20.49 12.76 -7.04
C THR A 92 21.12 14.10 -7.40
N GLY A 93 22.42 14.14 -7.72
CA GLY A 93 23.19 15.37 -7.87
C GLY A 93 23.67 15.96 -6.55
N ILE A 94 23.34 15.34 -5.42
CA ILE A 94 23.88 15.63 -4.09
C ILE A 94 24.91 14.55 -3.77
N GLU A 95 26.10 14.96 -3.34
CA GLU A 95 27.17 14.03 -3.00
C GLU A 95 26.73 13.04 -1.92
N ASN A 96 27.02 11.76 -2.14
CA ASN A 96 26.67 10.64 -1.24
C ASN A 96 25.17 10.48 -0.96
N LEU A 97 24.29 10.98 -1.83
CA LEU A 97 22.84 10.77 -1.74
C LEU A 97 22.31 10.11 -3.02
N PHE A 98 21.78 8.92 -2.87
CA PHE A 98 21.20 8.12 -3.96
C PHE A 98 19.71 7.99 -3.81
N LYS A 99 19.02 8.06 -4.94
CA LYS A 99 17.59 7.75 -5.03
C LYS A 99 17.44 6.28 -5.39
N VAL A 100 16.60 5.56 -4.66
CA VAL A 100 16.28 4.16 -4.89
C VAL A 100 14.80 4.03 -5.19
N ASP A 101 14.49 3.57 -6.39
CA ASP A 101 13.14 3.26 -6.84
C ASP A 101 12.95 1.74 -6.85
N VAL A 102 12.13 1.21 -5.96
CA VAL A 102 11.82 -0.23 -5.94
C VAL A 102 10.42 -0.45 -6.49
N SER A 103 10.35 -1.19 -7.59
CA SER A 103 9.10 -1.63 -8.23
C SER A 103 8.85 -3.10 -7.92
N VAL A 104 7.59 -3.46 -7.67
CA VAL A 104 7.18 -4.83 -7.37
C VAL A 104 6.04 -5.24 -8.30
N SER A 105 6.16 -6.45 -8.86
CA SER A 105 5.19 -7.11 -9.74
C SER A 105 4.98 -8.56 -9.31
N TYR A 106 4.02 -9.23 -9.90
CA TYR A 106 3.97 -10.70 -9.83
C TYR A 106 5.10 -11.31 -10.64
N ALA A 107 5.69 -12.38 -10.16
CA ALA A 107 6.73 -13.10 -10.88
C ALA A 107 6.27 -13.49 -12.28
N GLY A 108 7.11 -13.21 -13.28
CA GLY A 108 6.83 -13.48 -14.69
C GLY A 108 5.82 -12.53 -15.35
N THR A 109 5.51 -11.38 -14.74
CA THR A 109 4.64 -10.37 -15.35
C THR A 109 5.28 -8.99 -15.32
N ASP A 110 5.19 -8.24 -16.42
CA ASP A 110 5.66 -6.85 -16.51
C ASP A 110 4.70 -5.84 -15.84
N ASN A 111 3.61 -6.32 -15.24
CA ASN A 111 2.60 -5.44 -14.63
C ASN A 111 3.05 -4.99 -13.25
N ARG A 112 3.65 -3.81 -13.16
CA ARG A 112 4.07 -3.19 -11.89
C ARG A 112 2.85 -2.87 -11.04
N LEU A 113 2.74 -3.52 -9.88
CA LEU A 113 1.64 -3.32 -8.93
C LEU A 113 1.88 -2.12 -8.03
N HIS A 114 3.13 -1.92 -7.62
CA HIS A 114 3.50 -0.83 -6.72
C HIS A 114 4.95 -0.41 -6.93
N LYS A 115 5.23 0.87 -6.69
CA LYS A 115 6.58 1.46 -6.71
C LYS A 115 6.77 2.31 -5.46
N VAL A 116 7.90 2.11 -4.79
CA VAL A 116 8.30 2.91 -3.62
C VAL A 116 9.62 3.59 -3.94
N THR A 117 9.69 4.88 -3.65
CA THR A 117 10.91 5.65 -3.76
C THR A 117 11.50 5.89 -2.38
N GLY A 118 12.78 5.62 -2.21
CA GLY A 118 13.55 5.93 -1.02
C GLY A 118 14.82 6.68 -1.36
N PHE A 119 15.49 7.20 -0.33
CA PHE A 119 16.80 7.83 -0.46
C PHE A 119 17.78 7.15 0.50
N ILE A 120 18.99 6.88 0.01
CA ILE A 120 20.08 6.31 0.79
C ILE A 120 21.23 7.29 0.75
N GLY A 121 21.62 7.75 1.91
CA GLY A 121 22.78 8.64 2.11
C GLY A 121 23.90 7.96 2.87
N GLU A 122 24.96 8.70 3.12
CA GLU A 122 26.08 8.25 3.93
C GLU A 122 25.61 7.86 5.34
N PRO A 123 26.06 6.70 5.87
CA PRO A 123 25.72 6.28 7.22
C PRO A 123 26.24 7.29 8.24
N ILE A 124 25.36 7.80 9.09
CA ILE A 124 25.77 8.68 10.20
C ILE A 124 26.48 7.83 11.25
N VAL A 125 27.74 8.13 11.53
CA VAL A 125 28.50 7.47 12.59
C VAL A 125 27.81 7.74 13.94
N PRO A 126 27.55 6.71 14.76
CA PRO A 126 26.96 6.92 16.08
C PRO A 126 27.75 7.93 16.91
N GLY A 127 27.11 8.98 17.42
CA GLY A 127 27.75 10.05 18.20
C GLY A 127 28.10 11.32 17.42
N GLN A 128 27.99 11.33 16.09
CA GLN A 128 28.22 12.52 15.26
C GLN A 128 26.92 13.19 14.75
N SER A 129 25.77 12.80 15.25
CA SER A 129 24.52 13.43 14.83
C SER A 129 24.35 14.79 15.51
N ASN A 130 24.20 15.86 14.72
CA ASN A 130 23.91 17.23 15.18
C ASN A 130 22.45 17.41 15.62
N LEU A 131 21.72 16.33 15.85
CA LEU A 131 20.32 16.40 16.20
C LEU A 131 20.13 16.89 17.63
N ILE A 132 19.25 17.85 17.80
CA ILE A 132 19.03 18.60 19.08
C ILE A 132 18.77 17.69 20.28
N TRP A 133 18.20 16.47 20.09
CA TRP A 133 17.99 15.52 21.18
C TRP A 133 19.30 14.89 21.74
N ASN A 134 20.41 14.94 20.99
CA ASN A 134 21.72 14.47 21.47
C ASN A 134 22.52 15.58 22.18
N ALA A 135 22.15 16.85 22.00
CA ALA A 135 22.86 17.98 22.63
C ALA A 135 22.79 17.96 24.17
N GLY A 136 21.80 17.30 24.75
CA GLY A 136 21.68 17.16 26.21
C GLY A 136 22.58 16.11 26.86
N GLN A 137 23.26 15.27 26.09
CA GLN A 137 24.19 14.24 26.61
C GLN A 137 25.65 14.70 26.64
N ALA A 138 26.04 15.61 25.75
CA ALA A 138 27.37 16.14 25.68
C ALA A 138 27.75 17.02 26.93
N ASP A 139 26.77 17.71 27.54
CA ASP A 139 26.99 18.60 28.68
C ASP A 139 27.11 17.88 30.05
N ARG A 140 26.88 16.58 30.11
CA ARG A 140 27.00 15.80 31.38
C ARG A 140 28.37 15.20 31.61
N GLY A 141 29.28 15.21 30.65
CA GLY A 141 30.62 14.62 30.72
C GLY A 141 31.71 15.57 31.28
N GLU A 142 31.45 16.88 31.33
CA GLU A 142 32.49 17.88 31.72
C GLU A 142 32.35 18.41 33.13
N ARG A 143 31.49 17.84 33.98
CA ARG A 143 31.36 18.24 35.40
C ARG A 143 31.66 17.09 36.36
N GLN A 144 32.88 16.60 36.34
CA GLN A 144 33.47 15.85 37.44
C GLN A 144 34.89 16.35 37.69
#